data_ae822539aa6db1ea9e7f153f8df7b2ff
#
_entry.id   ae822539aa6db1ea9e7f153f8df7b2ff
#
_cell.length_a   1.000
_cell.length_b   1.000
_cell.length_c   1.000
_cell.angle_alpha   90.00
_cell.angle_beta   90.00
_cell.angle_gamma   90.00
#
_symmetry.space_group_name_H-M   'P 1'
#
loop_
_entity.id
_entity.type
_entity.pdbx_description
1 polymer ?
#
loop_
_entity_poly.entity_id
_entity_poly.type
_entity_poly.pdbx_seq_one_letter_code
_entity_poly.pdbx_strand_id
1 'polypeptide(L)'
;MISIIDYKAGNLTSVERALKKLSVPCRITNDPNLIGDSERLIFPGVGAAGEAMRVLQGEGLDQAIKQYFLSGRPLLGICLGTQVILDFSQENRTPCLGLLPGEVVHFPDPLLDREGSVLKIPHMGWNRVDWTRNHPLLRQIPTQSHFYFVHSYYPIPRNETAVLGWTDYGPRFPSALAFKNLVALQFHPEKSGPPGLALLKSFSEWEGKDAD
;
A
#
# COMPACT_ATOMS: atom_id res chain seq x y z
N MET A 1 16.30 10.90 -3.02
CA MET A 1 16.38 9.47 -3.41
C MET A 1 15.30 8.68 -2.68
N ILE A 2 14.67 7.69 -3.34
CA ILE A 2 13.63 6.82 -2.75
C ILE A 2 14.29 5.63 -2.05
N SER A 3 13.89 5.33 -0.81
CA SER A 3 14.23 4.06 -0.16
C SER A 3 13.05 3.08 -0.20
N ILE A 4 13.35 1.81 -0.44
CA ILE A 4 12.43 0.68 -0.40
C ILE A 4 12.80 -0.12 0.84
N ILE A 5 11.85 -0.32 1.75
CA ILE A 5 12.11 -1.02 3.01
C ILE A 5 12.29 -2.52 2.74
N ASP A 6 13.41 -3.07 3.21
CA ASP A 6 13.67 -4.51 3.23
C ASP A 6 13.44 -5.06 4.65
N TYR A 7 12.37 -5.77 4.84
CA TYR A 7 12.06 -6.52 6.06
C TYR A 7 11.92 -8.02 5.77
N LYS A 8 12.68 -8.50 4.77
CA LYS A 8 12.69 -9.91 4.32
C LYS A 8 11.37 -10.38 3.72
N ALA A 9 10.43 -9.47 3.43
CA ALA A 9 9.24 -9.77 2.66
C ALA A 9 9.52 -9.63 1.16
N GLY A 10 9.14 -10.61 0.38
CA GLY A 10 9.46 -10.69 -1.05
C GLY A 10 8.91 -9.54 -1.90
N ASN A 11 9.30 -9.53 -3.18
CA ASN A 11 8.86 -8.60 -4.24
C ASN A 11 9.55 -7.22 -4.30
N LEU A 12 10.58 -6.95 -3.49
CA LEU A 12 11.35 -5.71 -3.51
C LEU A 12 11.95 -5.43 -4.89
N THR A 13 12.49 -6.48 -5.53
CA THR A 13 13.09 -6.40 -6.86
C THR A 13 12.11 -5.91 -7.94
N SER A 14 10.81 -6.24 -7.83
CA SER A 14 9.80 -5.77 -8.79
C SER A 14 9.55 -4.27 -8.67
N VAL A 15 9.49 -3.75 -7.44
CA VAL A 15 9.37 -2.31 -7.18
C VAL A 15 10.63 -1.57 -7.65
N GLU A 16 11.81 -2.11 -7.33
CA GLU A 16 13.09 -1.54 -7.77
C GLU A 16 13.18 -1.48 -9.31
N ARG A 17 12.82 -2.58 -10.00
CA ARG A 17 12.80 -2.62 -11.47
C ARG A 17 11.83 -1.61 -12.08
N ALA A 18 10.64 -1.43 -11.47
CA ALA A 18 9.68 -0.44 -11.92
C ALA A 18 10.22 0.98 -11.80
N LEU A 19 10.88 1.33 -10.67
CA LEU A 19 11.51 2.63 -10.47
C LEU A 19 12.71 2.85 -11.42
N LYS A 20 13.55 1.83 -11.62
CA LYS A 20 14.67 1.88 -12.60
C LYS A 20 14.18 2.12 -14.02
N LYS A 21 13.06 1.47 -14.43
CA LYS A 21 12.42 1.70 -15.73
C LYS A 21 11.95 3.14 -15.91
N LEU A 22 11.60 3.81 -14.82
CA LEU A 22 11.21 5.23 -14.78
C LEU A 22 12.41 6.18 -14.63
N SER A 23 13.64 5.65 -14.59
CA SER A 23 14.87 6.41 -14.32
C SER A 23 14.81 7.14 -12.95
N VAL A 24 14.10 6.58 -11.98
CA VAL A 24 13.98 7.12 -10.62
C VAL A 24 15.02 6.47 -9.72
N PRO A 25 15.98 7.24 -9.15
CA PRO A 25 16.97 6.70 -8.23
C PRO A 25 16.34 6.11 -6.98
N CYS A 26 16.67 4.86 -6.67
CA CYS A 26 16.18 4.17 -5.49
C CYS A 26 17.24 3.24 -4.88
N ARG A 27 17.04 2.89 -3.62
CA ARG A 27 17.83 1.87 -2.90
C ARG A 27 16.91 0.96 -2.10
N ILE A 28 17.31 -0.28 -1.91
CA ILE A 28 16.68 -1.22 -0.98
C ILE A 28 17.51 -1.16 0.32
N THR A 29 16.87 -1.04 1.48
CA THR A 29 17.56 -0.94 2.77
C THR A 29 16.71 -1.42 3.93
N ASN A 30 17.37 -2.03 4.93
CA ASN A 30 16.84 -2.31 6.27
C ASN A 30 17.56 -1.47 7.36
N ASP A 31 18.36 -0.48 6.99
CA ASP A 31 19.03 0.41 7.92
C ASP A 31 18.06 1.54 8.36
N PRO A 32 17.69 1.63 9.67
CA PRO A 32 16.83 2.69 10.19
C PRO A 32 17.34 4.11 9.89
N ASN A 33 18.65 4.33 9.89
CA ASN A 33 19.24 5.64 9.59
C ASN A 33 19.00 6.02 8.11
N LEU A 34 19.25 5.07 7.20
CA LEU A 34 19.00 5.28 5.78
C LEU A 34 17.51 5.48 5.46
N ILE A 35 16.61 4.84 6.21
CA ILE A 35 15.17 5.09 6.16
C ILE A 35 14.91 6.54 6.62
N GLY A 36 15.47 6.93 7.76
CA GLY A 36 15.33 8.27 8.32
C GLY A 36 15.80 9.38 7.37
N ASP A 37 16.83 9.16 6.58
CA ASP A 37 17.41 10.15 5.64
C ASP A 37 16.75 10.16 4.26
N SER A 38 15.76 9.30 4.01
CA SER A 38 15.13 9.19 2.69
C SER A 38 14.26 10.39 2.37
N GLU A 39 14.26 10.83 1.12
CA GLU A 39 13.32 11.84 0.64
C GLU A 39 11.90 11.27 0.51
N ARG A 40 11.79 10.02 0.08
CA ARG A 40 10.54 9.26 -0.05
C ARG A 40 10.75 7.82 0.38
N LEU A 41 9.75 7.22 0.95
CA LEU A 41 9.80 5.85 1.46
C LEU A 41 8.72 4.99 0.81
N ILE A 42 9.11 3.83 0.28
CA ILE A 42 8.16 2.80 -0.18
C ILE A 42 8.23 1.64 0.79
N PHE A 43 7.06 1.25 1.28
CA PHE A 43 6.87 0.12 2.16
C PHE A 43 6.06 -0.97 1.42
N PRO A 44 6.71 -1.81 0.60
CA PRO A 44 6.07 -2.90 -0.10
C PRO A 44 5.99 -4.12 0.81
N GLY A 45 5.20 -5.11 0.42
CA GLY A 45 5.26 -6.40 1.09
C GLY A 45 4.32 -7.43 0.53
N VAL A 46 4.68 -8.68 0.79
CA VAL A 46 3.87 -9.87 0.55
C VAL A 46 4.02 -10.81 1.75
N GLY A 47 3.08 -11.72 1.95
CA GLY A 47 3.08 -12.66 3.07
C GLY A 47 2.10 -12.25 4.17
N ALA A 48 2.33 -12.69 5.40
CA ALA A 48 1.43 -12.55 6.52
C ALA A 48 1.79 -11.36 7.42
N ALA A 49 0.76 -10.65 7.93
CA ALA A 49 0.93 -9.47 8.79
C ALA A 49 1.74 -9.79 10.07
N GLY A 50 1.48 -10.93 10.71
CA GLY A 50 2.19 -11.33 11.93
C GLY A 50 3.69 -11.52 11.74
N GLU A 51 4.09 -12.15 10.64
CA GLU A 51 5.51 -12.34 10.32
C GLU A 51 6.19 -10.99 9.98
N ALA A 52 5.50 -10.16 9.17
CA ALA A 52 5.98 -8.82 8.85
C ALA A 52 6.25 -7.99 10.12
N MET A 53 5.27 -7.92 11.04
CA MET A 53 5.41 -7.16 12.27
C MET A 53 6.50 -7.71 13.18
N ARG A 54 6.68 -9.04 13.24
CA ARG A 54 7.76 -9.66 14.01
C ARG A 54 9.14 -9.22 13.50
N VAL A 55 9.34 -9.20 12.18
CA VAL A 55 10.61 -8.76 11.60
C VAL A 55 10.82 -7.25 11.79
N LEU A 56 9.79 -6.44 11.53
CA LEU A 56 9.86 -4.99 11.70
C LEU A 56 10.26 -4.61 13.13
N GLN A 57 9.65 -5.22 14.13
CA GLN A 57 9.95 -4.98 15.54
C GLN A 57 11.34 -5.50 15.92
N GLY A 58 11.70 -6.70 15.45
CA GLY A 58 13.00 -7.31 15.76
C GLY A 58 14.20 -6.54 15.19
N GLU A 59 14.01 -5.80 14.09
CA GLU A 59 15.04 -4.98 13.44
C GLU A 59 14.91 -3.47 13.75
N GLY A 60 13.93 -3.06 14.59
CA GLY A 60 13.68 -1.65 14.93
C GLY A 60 13.11 -0.81 13.79
N LEU A 61 12.67 -1.46 12.71
CA LEU A 61 12.11 -0.79 11.52
C LEU A 61 10.73 -0.20 11.80
N ASP A 62 9.96 -0.77 12.72
CA ASP A 62 8.66 -0.26 13.15
C ASP A 62 8.79 1.17 13.70
N GLN A 63 9.79 1.44 14.53
CA GLN A 63 10.07 2.77 15.08
C GLN A 63 10.58 3.72 13.98
N ALA A 64 11.47 3.25 13.11
CA ALA A 64 11.98 4.04 12.00
C ALA A 64 10.86 4.50 11.06
N ILE A 65 9.93 3.60 10.71
CA ILE A 65 8.77 3.93 9.87
C ILE A 65 7.85 4.94 10.56
N LYS A 66 7.57 4.77 11.87
CA LYS A 66 6.75 5.71 12.64
C LYS A 66 7.38 7.11 12.66
N GLN A 67 8.67 7.21 12.95
CA GLN A 67 9.40 8.49 12.95
C GLN A 67 9.43 9.11 11.55
N TYR A 68 9.62 8.29 10.50
CA TYR A 68 9.56 8.76 9.14
C TYR A 68 8.18 9.34 8.77
N PHE A 69 7.10 8.65 9.13
CA PHE A 69 5.74 9.15 8.93
C PHE A 69 5.51 10.48 9.65
N LEU A 70 5.97 10.61 10.90
CA LEU A 70 5.86 11.85 11.69
C LEU A 70 6.67 13.01 11.10
N SER A 71 7.70 12.74 10.29
CA SER A 71 8.49 13.77 9.62
C SER A 71 7.72 14.51 8.49
N GLY A 72 6.56 14.03 8.09
CA GLY A 72 5.75 14.61 7.01
C GLY A 72 6.23 14.26 5.60
N ARG A 73 7.31 13.48 5.45
CA ARG A 73 7.83 13.07 4.14
C ARG A 73 7.01 11.93 3.51
N PRO A 74 6.96 11.87 2.16
CA PRO A 74 6.08 10.94 1.45
C PRO A 74 6.33 9.47 1.76
N LEU A 75 5.27 8.75 2.16
CA LEU A 75 5.27 7.32 2.43
C LEU A 75 4.26 6.61 1.53
N LEU A 76 4.68 5.54 0.85
CA LEU A 76 3.82 4.69 0.02
C LEU A 76 3.78 3.27 0.58
N GLY A 77 2.61 2.82 1.03
CA GLY A 77 2.34 1.42 1.34
C GLY A 77 1.87 0.65 0.10
N ILE A 78 2.35 -0.58 -0.08
CA ILE A 78 1.93 -1.46 -1.19
C ILE A 78 1.55 -2.84 -0.63
N CYS A 79 0.33 -3.29 -0.89
CA CYS A 79 -0.22 -4.59 -0.53
C CYS A 79 -0.12 -4.86 0.98
N LEU A 80 0.77 -5.74 1.45
CA LEU A 80 0.97 -5.96 2.89
C LEU A 80 1.43 -4.69 3.61
N GLY A 81 2.25 -3.84 2.97
CA GLY A 81 2.61 -2.53 3.51
C GLY A 81 1.39 -1.66 3.78
N THR A 82 0.34 -1.73 2.95
CA THR A 82 -0.95 -1.06 3.18
C THR A 82 -1.70 -1.63 4.39
N GLN A 83 -1.58 -2.92 4.62
CA GLN A 83 -2.28 -3.58 5.72
C GLN A 83 -1.63 -3.27 7.07
N VAL A 84 -0.30 -3.40 7.16
CA VAL A 84 0.40 -3.22 8.45
C VAL A 84 0.55 -1.77 8.90
N ILE A 85 0.17 -0.77 8.09
CA ILE A 85 0.12 0.64 8.55
C ILE A 85 -1.09 0.93 9.44
N LEU A 86 -2.14 0.09 9.46
CA LEU A 86 -3.32 0.27 10.30
C LEU A 86 -3.02 -0.08 11.77
N ASP A 87 -4.06 -0.05 12.63
CA ASP A 87 -3.90 -0.39 14.06
C ASP A 87 -3.79 -1.91 14.26
N PHE A 88 -4.56 -2.69 13.51
CA PHE A 88 -4.73 -4.12 13.74
C PHE A 88 -5.05 -4.88 12.46
N SER A 89 -4.60 -6.13 12.38
CA SER A 89 -5.00 -7.08 11.33
C SER A 89 -5.66 -8.32 11.95
N GLN A 90 -6.77 -8.75 11.37
CA GLN A 90 -7.40 -10.03 11.72
C GLN A 90 -6.48 -11.21 11.37
N GLU A 91 -5.57 -11.02 10.40
CA GLU A 91 -4.57 -12.05 10.07
C GLU A 91 -3.65 -12.28 11.27
N ASN A 92 -3.73 -13.49 11.83
CA ASN A 92 -3.03 -13.90 13.04
C ASN A 92 -3.28 -12.99 14.26
N ARG A 93 -4.36 -12.20 14.27
CA ARG A 93 -4.72 -11.24 15.34
C ARG A 93 -3.55 -10.29 15.67
N THR A 94 -2.98 -9.68 14.66
CA THR A 94 -1.71 -8.93 14.74
C THR A 94 -1.93 -7.46 15.05
N PRO A 95 -1.39 -6.92 16.17
CA PRO A 95 -1.20 -5.48 16.34
C PRO A 95 -0.21 -4.96 15.29
N CYS A 96 -0.57 -3.87 14.62
CA CYS A 96 0.19 -3.30 13.50
C CYS A 96 0.82 -1.94 13.86
N LEU A 97 1.25 -1.15 12.88
CA LEU A 97 2.01 0.08 13.12
C LEU A 97 1.18 1.24 13.70
N GLY A 98 -0.12 1.30 13.41
CA GLY A 98 -1.00 2.36 13.91
C GLY A 98 -0.71 3.74 13.32
N LEU A 99 -0.27 3.83 12.06
CA LEU A 99 -0.07 5.11 11.37
C LEU A 99 -1.39 5.72 10.91
N LEU A 100 -2.34 4.89 10.55
CA LEU A 100 -3.70 5.24 10.17
C LEU A 100 -4.69 4.43 11.02
N PRO A 101 -5.60 5.06 11.76
CA PRO A 101 -6.60 4.35 12.54
C PRO A 101 -7.51 3.48 11.68
N GLY A 102 -7.65 2.21 12.05
CA GLY A 102 -8.46 1.24 11.33
C GLY A 102 -7.99 -0.20 11.52
N GLU A 103 -8.63 -1.11 10.83
CA GLU A 103 -8.31 -2.53 10.91
C GLU A 103 -8.25 -3.18 9.52
N VAL A 104 -7.62 -4.34 9.46
CA VAL A 104 -7.56 -5.19 8.28
C VAL A 104 -8.41 -6.42 8.51
N VAL A 105 -9.34 -6.69 7.59
CA VAL A 105 -10.30 -7.78 7.71
C VAL A 105 -10.13 -8.79 6.57
N HIS A 106 -10.48 -10.05 6.85
CA HIS A 106 -10.57 -11.09 5.82
C HIS A 106 -11.81 -10.88 4.95
N PHE A 107 -11.75 -11.25 3.66
CA PHE A 107 -12.97 -11.38 2.87
C PHE A 107 -13.93 -12.36 3.52
N PRO A 108 -15.25 -12.14 3.45
CA PRO A 108 -16.21 -13.10 3.97
C PRO A 108 -16.05 -14.47 3.28
N ASP A 109 -16.31 -15.56 4.01
CA ASP A 109 -16.26 -16.91 3.46
C ASP A 109 -17.60 -17.60 3.78
N PRO A 110 -18.42 -17.97 2.78
CA PRO A 110 -18.17 -17.82 1.35
C PRO A 110 -18.20 -16.35 0.87
N LEU A 111 -17.31 -16.04 -0.10
CA LEU A 111 -17.32 -14.76 -0.78
C LEU A 111 -18.26 -14.83 -2.00
N LEU A 112 -19.28 -13.98 -2.01
CA LEU A 112 -20.30 -13.98 -3.07
C LEU A 112 -20.26 -12.66 -3.87
N ASP A 113 -20.49 -12.75 -5.17
CA ASP A 113 -20.76 -11.58 -6.01
C ASP A 113 -22.20 -11.08 -5.82
N ARG A 114 -22.58 -10.02 -6.56
CA ARG A 114 -23.93 -9.44 -6.51
C ARG A 114 -25.02 -10.36 -7.03
N GLU A 115 -24.67 -11.38 -7.83
CA GLU A 115 -25.57 -12.37 -8.42
C GLU A 115 -25.66 -13.64 -7.58
N GLY A 116 -24.89 -13.71 -6.46
CA GLY A 116 -24.83 -14.86 -5.56
C GLY A 116 -23.87 -15.96 -5.99
N SER A 117 -23.02 -15.73 -6.99
CA SER A 117 -21.99 -16.67 -7.40
C SER A 117 -20.78 -16.60 -6.48
N VAL A 118 -20.17 -17.76 -6.21
CA VAL A 118 -19.00 -17.84 -5.34
C VAL A 118 -17.75 -17.30 -6.04
N LEU A 119 -17.13 -16.30 -5.42
CA LEU A 119 -15.84 -15.76 -5.83
C LEU A 119 -14.70 -16.47 -5.10
N LYS A 120 -13.52 -16.48 -5.73
CA LYS A 120 -12.33 -17.10 -5.13
C LYS A 120 -11.64 -16.16 -4.13
N ILE A 121 -11.13 -16.73 -3.05
CA ILE A 121 -10.17 -16.08 -2.16
C ILE A 121 -8.81 -16.80 -2.35
N PRO A 122 -7.71 -16.07 -2.60
CA PRO A 122 -7.58 -14.60 -2.63
C PRO A 122 -8.23 -13.94 -3.85
N HIS A 123 -8.59 -12.66 -3.74
CA HIS A 123 -8.82 -11.76 -4.86
C HIS A 123 -7.52 -11.68 -5.67
N MET A 124 -7.47 -12.32 -6.83
CA MET A 124 -6.29 -12.40 -7.67
C MET A 124 -6.64 -12.04 -9.11
N GLY A 125 -6.00 -11.00 -9.63
CA GLY A 125 -6.19 -10.57 -11.01
C GLY A 125 -6.28 -9.06 -11.16
N TRP A 126 -6.76 -8.64 -12.34
CA TRP A 126 -6.92 -7.24 -12.70
C TRP A 126 -8.31 -6.77 -12.31
N ASN A 127 -8.38 -5.64 -11.61
CA ASN A 127 -9.64 -5.03 -11.24
C ASN A 127 -9.54 -3.51 -11.26
N ARG A 128 -10.70 -2.84 -11.38
CA ARG A 128 -10.80 -1.38 -11.44
C ARG A 128 -10.77 -0.76 -10.05
N VAL A 129 -10.21 0.45 -9.99
CA VAL A 129 -10.29 1.31 -8.81
C VAL A 129 -11.15 2.54 -9.15
N ASP A 130 -12.20 2.75 -8.37
CA ASP A 130 -13.05 3.94 -8.45
C ASP A 130 -12.51 4.98 -7.46
N TRP A 131 -11.88 6.03 -8.01
CA TRP A 131 -11.26 7.10 -7.22
C TRP A 131 -12.31 8.03 -6.61
N THR A 132 -12.13 8.41 -5.35
CA THR A 132 -13.09 9.21 -4.58
C THR A 132 -12.90 10.72 -4.76
N ARG A 133 -11.66 11.14 -5.02
CA ARG A 133 -11.26 12.55 -5.15
C ARG A 133 -9.99 12.69 -5.98
N ASN A 134 -9.69 13.92 -6.37
CA ASN A 134 -8.39 14.22 -6.96
C ASN A 134 -7.28 14.07 -5.93
N HIS A 135 -6.13 13.58 -6.38
CA HIS A 135 -4.91 13.45 -5.57
C HIS A 135 -3.69 13.57 -6.50
N PRO A 136 -2.56 14.17 -6.05
CA PRO A 136 -1.37 14.34 -6.90
C PRO A 136 -0.88 13.05 -7.57
N LEU A 137 -0.99 11.91 -6.90
CA LEU A 137 -0.61 10.61 -7.46
C LEU A 137 -1.48 10.17 -8.63
N LEU A 138 -2.68 10.72 -8.78
CA LEU A 138 -3.67 10.28 -9.78
C LEU A 138 -3.67 11.12 -11.06
N ARG A 139 -2.88 12.20 -11.13
CA ARG A 139 -2.88 13.17 -12.25
C ARG A 139 -2.69 12.54 -13.62
N GLN A 140 -1.93 11.44 -13.70
CA GLN A 140 -1.59 10.75 -14.96
C GLN A 140 -2.30 9.41 -15.11
N ILE A 141 -3.27 9.10 -14.22
CA ILE A 141 -3.98 7.82 -14.26
C ILE A 141 -5.21 7.95 -15.16
N PRO A 142 -5.28 7.19 -16.27
CA PRO A 142 -6.47 7.18 -17.11
C PRO A 142 -7.71 6.72 -16.33
N THR A 143 -8.85 7.34 -16.63
CA THR A 143 -10.13 6.90 -16.09
C THR A 143 -10.37 5.42 -16.45
N GLN A 144 -10.91 4.63 -15.53
CA GLN A 144 -11.15 3.18 -15.70
C GLN A 144 -9.88 2.31 -15.78
N SER A 145 -8.74 2.80 -15.29
CA SER A 145 -7.55 1.97 -15.20
C SER A 145 -7.76 0.74 -14.31
N HIS A 146 -7.21 -0.38 -14.76
CA HIS A 146 -7.17 -1.62 -13.98
C HIS A 146 -5.80 -1.81 -13.34
N PHE A 147 -5.81 -2.37 -12.13
CA PHE A 147 -4.62 -2.67 -11.35
C PHE A 147 -4.61 -4.14 -10.96
N TYR A 148 -3.42 -4.67 -10.69
CA TYR A 148 -3.25 -6.07 -10.31
C TYR A 148 -3.33 -6.25 -8.80
N PHE A 149 -4.24 -7.13 -8.37
CA PHE A 149 -4.49 -7.50 -6.99
C PHE A 149 -4.07 -8.94 -6.72
N VAL A 150 -3.62 -9.22 -5.49
CA VAL A 150 -3.46 -10.56 -4.95
C VAL A 150 -3.50 -10.48 -3.41
N HIS A 151 -4.70 -10.64 -2.82
CA HIS A 151 -4.88 -10.51 -1.37
C HIS A 151 -6.14 -11.22 -0.87
N SER A 152 -6.11 -11.69 0.39
CA SER A 152 -7.24 -12.28 1.10
C SER A 152 -7.81 -11.35 2.18
N TYR A 153 -7.05 -10.31 2.55
CA TYR A 153 -7.41 -9.31 3.54
C TYR A 153 -7.40 -7.93 2.90
N TYR A 154 -8.22 -7.00 3.45
CA TYR A 154 -8.30 -5.63 2.94
C TYR A 154 -8.46 -4.62 4.10
N PRO A 155 -7.99 -3.38 3.92
CA PRO A 155 -8.04 -2.35 4.96
C PRO A 155 -9.43 -1.77 5.13
N ILE A 156 -9.82 -1.48 6.38
CA ILE A 156 -10.99 -0.67 6.73
C ILE A 156 -10.51 0.47 7.62
N PRO A 157 -10.31 1.68 7.09
CA PRO A 157 -9.96 2.84 7.89
C PRO A 157 -11.15 3.24 8.78
N ARG A 158 -10.87 3.70 10.01
CA ARG A 158 -11.92 4.18 10.93
C ARG A 158 -12.67 5.40 10.39
N ASN A 159 -12.00 6.23 9.60
CA ASN A 159 -12.58 7.38 8.94
C ASN A 159 -12.55 7.18 7.43
N GLU A 160 -13.73 7.13 6.81
CA GLU A 160 -13.87 6.95 5.36
C GLU A 160 -13.26 8.08 4.52
N THR A 161 -13.02 9.26 5.10
CA THR A 161 -12.32 10.34 4.40
C THR A 161 -10.88 9.95 4.00
N ALA A 162 -10.30 8.95 4.65
CA ALA A 162 -9.02 8.39 4.26
C ALA A 162 -9.09 7.49 3.02
N VAL A 163 -10.28 7.08 2.58
CA VAL A 163 -10.42 6.25 1.38
C VAL A 163 -10.19 7.10 0.14
N LEU A 164 -9.16 6.78 -0.62
CA LEU A 164 -8.83 7.39 -1.90
C LEU A 164 -9.42 6.63 -3.09
N GLY A 165 -9.63 5.32 -2.94
CA GLY A 165 -10.19 4.50 -4.02
C GLY A 165 -10.89 3.26 -3.49
N TRP A 166 -11.96 2.88 -4.20
CA TRP A 166 -12.77 1.71 -3.92
C TRP A 166 -12.65 0.69 -5.05
N THR A 167 -12.81 -0.58 -4.70
CA THR A 167 -12.87 -1.70 -5.67
C THR A 167 -14.01 -2.64 -5.29
N ASP A 168 -14.73 -3.16 -6.29
CA ASP A 168 -15.78 -4.16 -6.10
C ASP A 168 -15.20 -5.56 -6.32
N TYR A 169 -15.32 -6.42 -5.29
CA TYR A 169 -15.00 -7.86 -5.38
C TYR A 169 -15.80 -8.61 -4.30
N GLY A 170 -17.01 -9.01 -4.63
CA GLY A 170 -18.03 -9.37 -3.64
C GLY A 170 -18.47 -8.10 -2.90
N PRO A 171 -17.97 -7.82 -1.69
CA PRO A 171 -18.14 -6.51 -1.09
C PRO A 171 -17.37 -5.44 -1.85
N ARG A 172 -17.81 -4.19 -1.74
CA ARG A 172 -17.01 -3.03 -2.10
C ARG A 172 -16.05 -2.74 -0.96
N PHE A 173 -14.73 -2.66 -1.27
CA PHE A 173 -13.71 -2.48 -0.26
C PHE A 173 -12.75 -1.32 -0.57
N PRO A 174 -12.17 -0.66 0.45
CA PRO A 174 -11.12 0.34 0.25
C PRO A 174 -9.88 -0.29 -0.36
N SER A 175 -9.50 0.11 -1.57
CA SER A 175 -8.33 -0.42 -2.29
C SER A 175 -7.19 0.57 -2.39
N ALA A 176 -7.45 1.85 -2.08
CA ALA A 176 -6.44 2.88 -1.93
C ALA A 176 -6.84 3.83 -0.79
N LEU A 177 -5.86 4.21 0.03
CA LEU A 177 -6.00 5.11 1.16
C LEU A 177 -5.05 6.29 1.00
N ALA A 178 -5.44 7.47 1.50
CA ALA A 178 -4.57 8.63 1.64
C ALA A 178 -4.83 9.32 2.98
N PHE A 179 -3.76 9.57 3.73
CA PHE A 179 -3.82 10.19 5.05
C PHE A 179 -2.53 10.95 5.34
N LYS A 180 -2.61 12.28 5.45
CA LYS A 180 -1.44 13.15 5.61
C LYS A 180 -0.43 12.91 4.46
N ASN A 181 0.79 12.52 4.80
CA ASN A 181 1.90 12.21 3.89
C ASN A 181 1.98 10.72 3.48
N LEU A 182 0.92 9.95 3.73
CA LEU A 182 0.82 8.53 3.44
C LEU A 182 -0.19 8.27 2.34
N VAL A 183 0.22 7.53 1.32
CA VAL A 183 -0.69 6.84 0.39
C VAL A 183 -0.46 5.34 0.53
N ALA A 184 -1.53 4.57 0.52
CA ALA A 184 -1.44 3.13 0.68
C ALA A 184 -2.36 2.41 -0.32
N LEU A 185 -1.82 1.45 -1.04
CA LEU A 185 -2.44 0.76 -2.16
C LEU A 185 -2.53 -0.74 -1.88
N GLN A 186 -3.74 -1.29 -1.91
CA GLN A 186 -3.92 -2.74 -1.75
C GLN A 186 -3.44 -3.52 -2.98
N PHE A 187 -3.47 -2.90 -4.14
CA PHE A 187 -2.95 -3.46 -5.39
C PHE A 187 -1.44 -3.24 -5.54
N HIS A 188 -0.86 -3.87 -6.56
CA HIS A 188 0.56 -3.82 -6.88
C HIS A 188 0.82 -2.88 -8.07
N PRO A 189 1.18 -1.62 -7.87
CA PRO A 189 1.45 -0.70 -8.98
C PRO A 189 2.63 -1.18 -9.84
N GLU A 190 3.64 -1.82 -9.24
CA GLU A 190 4.79 -2.38 -9.94
C GLU A 190 4.46 -3.55 -10.89
N LYS A 191 3.24 -4.12 -10.75
CA LYS A 191 2.71 -5.19 -11.62
C LYS A 191 1.56 -4.72 -12.49
N SER A 192 1.17 -3.45 -12.39
CA SER A 192 -0.05 -2.92 -13.01
C SER A 192 0.19 -2.23 -14.36
N GLY A 193 1.31 -2.49 -15.03
CA GLY A 193 1.60 -1.96 -16.36
C GLY A 193 1.68 -0.43 -16.39
N PRO A 194 1.21 0.22 -17.50
CA PRO A 194 1.33 1.68 -17.64
C PRO A 194 0.68 2.50 -16.52
N PRO A 195 -0.58 2.24 -16.07
CA PRO A 195 -1.17 3.03 -14.98
C PRO A 195 -0.42 2.87 -13.67
N GLY A 196 0.10 1.68 -13.37
CA GLY A 196 0.92 1.47 -12.18
C GLY A 196 2.25 2.21 -12.24
N LEU A 197 2.91 2.23 -13.40
CA LEU A 197 4.14 3.01 -13.61
C LEU A 197 3.87 4.52 -13.50
N ALA A 198 2.76 5.01 -14.05
CA ALA A 198 2.36 6.42 -13.93
C ALA A 198 2.16 6.80 -12.45
N LEU A 199 1.54 5.93 -11.63
CA LEU A 199 1.36 6.14 -10.21
C LEU A 199 2.70 6.20 -9.46
N LEU A 200 3.63 5.27 -9.74
CA LEU A 200 4.98 5.28 -9.15
C LEU A 200 5.78 6.52 -9.58
N LYS A 201 5.61 6.98 -10.82
CA LYS A 201 6.21 8.22 -11.31
C LYS A 201 5.66 9.42 -10.54
N SER A 202 4.33 9.55 -10.43
CA SER A 202 3.70 10.61 -9.64
C SER A 202 4.14 10.59 -8.18
N PHE A 203 4.29 9.40 -7.56
CA PHE A 203 4.83 9.27 -6.20
C PHE A 203 6.27 9.79 -6.11
N SER A 204 7.10 9.54 -7.12
CA SER A 204 8.48 10.03 -7.13
C SER A 204 8.60 11.56 -7.18
N GLU A 205 7.53 12.26 -7.50
CA GLU A 205 7.43 13.72 -7.60
C GLU A 205 6.60 14.35 -6.47
N TRP A 206 5.81 13.53 -5.77
CA TRP A 206 4.93 14.01 -4.70
C TRP A 206 5.71 14.47 -3.47
N GLU A 207 5.26 15.55 -2.84
CA GLU A 207 5.90 16.18 -1.66
C GLU A 207 5.22 15.82 -0.33
N GLY A 208 4.28 14.88 -0.32
CA GLY A 208 3.61 14.42 0.91
C GLY A 208 2.43 15.29 1.34
N LYS A 209 1.89 16.10 0.44
CA LYS A 209 0.70 16.94 0.71
C LYS A 209 -0.38 16.63 -0.33
N ASP A 210 -1.63 16.62 0.10
CA ASP A 210 -2.75 16.64 -0.83
C ASP A 210 -2.72 17.94 -1.66
N ALA A 211 -3.30 17.90 -2.85
CA ALA A 211 -3.54 19.14 -3.58
C ALA A 211 -4.66 19.91 -2.85
N ASP A 212 -4.40 21.17 -2.54
CA ASP A 212 -5.41 22.11 -2.05
C ASP A 212 -6.60 22.22 -3.04
#